data_82eab653d4925daff05e6505ba37458c
#
_entry.id   82eab653d4925daff05e6505ba37458c
#
_cell.length_a   1.000
_cell.length_b   1.000
_cell.length_c   1.000
_cell.angle_alpha   90.00
_cell.angle_beta   90.00
_cell.angle_gamma   90.00
#
_symmetry.space_group_name_H-M   'P 1'
#
loop_
_entity.id
_entity.type
_entity.pdbx_description
1 polymer ?
#
loop_
_entity_poly.entity_id
_entity_poly.type
_entity_poly.pdbx_seq_one_letter_code
_entity_poly.pdbx_strand_id
1 'polypeptide(L)'
;MKITTWNVNSLNVRLPQVQNWLADHQPDVLVLQELKLDQDKFPAAALQMIGWHSVWSGQKTYNGVAIISRSEPQDVHVGLPTLPDDPQRRVIAATVNGVRVINVYCVNGEALDSPKFQYKEQWFAALTEFVRDEMTCHEKLVLLGDFNIAPADADCYDPEKWHEKIHCSSIERQWFKNLLDLGLTDSLRQIHPEGAFYTWFDYRGAMFQRKLGLRIDHQLISPALSAVLKDVYVDLDARAQERPSDHAPVVAEFDL
;
A
#
# COMPACT_ATOMS: atom_id res chain seq x y z
N MET A 1 -12.96 11.58 6.26
CA MET A 1 -12.56 10.80 5.06
C MET A 1 -11.86 9.50 5.50
N LYS A 2 -12.23 8.35 4.93
CA LYS A 2 -11.63 7.04 5.24
C LYS A 2 -10.85 6.54 4.04
N ILE A 3 -9.55 6.31 4.20
CA ILE A 3 -8.62 5.85 3.15
C ILE A 3 -8.01 4.52 3.56
N THR A 4 -8.03 3.54 2.65
CA THR A 4 -7.59 2.18 2.95
C THR A 4 -6.63 1.67 1.89
N THR A 5 -5.61 0.92 2.31
CA THR A 5 -4.74 0.14 1.42
C THR A 5 -4.87 -1.35 1.68
N TRP A 6 -4.90 -2.15 0.62
CA TRP A 6 -4.99 -3.60 0.71
C TRP A 6 -4.28 -4.30 -0.47
N ASN A 7 -3.22 -5.01 -0.19
CA ASN A 7 -2.67 -5.96 -1.15
C ASN A 7 -3.58 -7.20 -1.20
N VAL A 8 -4.23 -7.43 -2.33
CA VAL A 8 -5.24 -8.50 -2.47
C VAL A 8 -4.67 -9.82 -2.99
N ASN A 9 -3.40 -9.86 -3.35
CA ASN A 9 -2.73 -11.06 -3.88
C ASN A 9 -3.60 -11.81 -4.90
N SER A 10 -3.95 -11.17 -5.99
CA SER A 10 -4.90 -11.53 -7.06
C SER A 10 -6.34 -11.07 -6.80
N LEU A 11 -6.73 -10.02 -7.54
CA LEU A 11 -8.09 -9.49 -7.48
C LEU A 11 -9.14 -10.50 -7.99
N ASN A 12 -8.83 -11.31 -9.02
CA ASN A 12 -9.76 -12.35 -9.50
C ASN A 12 -10.19 -13.30 -8.39
N VAL A 13 -9.27 -13.65 -7.51
CA VAL A 13 -9.55 -14.58 -6.41
C VAL A 13 -10.32 -13.89 -5.28
N ARG A 14 -10.08 -12.60 -5.05
CA ARG A 14 -10.58 -11.82 -3.89
C ARG A 14 -11.68 -10.82 -4.25
N LEU A 15 -12.12 -10.74 -5.51
CA LEU A 15 -13.15 -9.77 -5.91
C LEU A 15 -14.42 -9.81 -5.03
N PRO A 16 -15.00 -10.98 -4.72
CA PRO A 16 -16.16 -11.03 -3.82
C PRO A 16 -15.84 -10.47 -2.41
N GLN A 17 -14.65 -10.77 -1.88
CA GLN A 17 -14.22 -10.23 -0.58
C GLN A 17 -14.04 -8.71 -0.63
N VAL A 18 -13.45 -8.18 -1.71
CA VAL A 18 -13.30 -6.73 -1.92
C VAL A 18 -14.66 -6.05 -2.01
N GLN A 19 -15.61 -6.62 -2.76
CA GLN A 19 -16.97 -6.06 -2.89
C GLN A 19 -17.72 -6.07 -1.55
N ASN A 20 -17.66 -7.16 -0.79
CA ASN A 20 -18.25 -7.25 0.54
C ASN A 20 -17.59 -6.25 1.49
N TRP A 21 -16.26 -6.15 1.48
CA TRP A 21 -15.51 -5.22 2.32
C TRP A 21 -15.89 -3.76 2.03
N LEU A 22 -16.03 -3.40 0.74
CA LEU A 22 -16.51 -2.08 0.31
C LEU A 22 -17.93 -1.80 0.82
N ALA A 23 -18.81 -2.80 0.79
CA ALA A 23 -20.19 -2.67 1.28
C ALA A 23 -20.26 -2.48 2.81
N ASP A 24 -19.43 -3.21 3.55
CA ASP A 24 -19.45 -3.20 5.01
C ASP A 24 -18.75 -1.97 5.61
N HIS A 25 -17.58 -1.59 5.05
CA HIS A 25 -16.72 -0.54 5.61
C HIS A 25 -16.94 0.85 5.00
N GLN A 26 -17.53 0.93 3.81
CA GLN A 26 -17.88 2.19 3.12
C GLN A 26 -16.72 3.21 3.12
N PRO A 27 -15.49 2.86 2.69
CA PRO A 27 -14.39 3.81 2.64
C PRO A 27 -14.66 4.90 1.59
N ASP A 28 -13.99 6.05 1.68
CA ASP A 28 -13.97 7.03 0.60
C ASP A 28 -13.01 6.60 -0.52
N VAL A 29 -11.89 5.98 -0.12
CA VAL A 29 -10.86 5.44 -1.03
C VAL A 29 -10.37 4.09 -0.54
N LEU A 30 -10.33 3.12 -1.45
CA LEU A 30 -9.62 1.84 -1.28
C LEU A 30 -8.58 1.71 -2.39
N VAL A 31 -7.32 1.56 -2.03
CA VAL A 31 -6.27 1.24 -3.00
C VAL A 31 -5.87 -0.22 -2.91
N LEU A 32 -5.63 -0.84 -4.07
CA LEU A 32 -5.30 -2.25 -4.18
C LEU A 32 -3.91 -2.43 -4.80
N GLN A 33 -3.20 -3.46 -4.35
CA GLN A 33 -1.95 -3.93 -4.93
C GLN A 33 -2.08 -5.40 -5.29
N GLU A 34 -1.17 -5.88 -6.13
CA GLU A 34 -1.15 -7.24 -6.68
C GLU A 34 -2.46 -7.67 -7.35
N LEU A 35 -2.97 -6.85 -8.26
CA LEU A 35 -4.17 -7.18 -9.04
C LEU A 35 -4.00 -8.48 -9.83
N LYS A 36 -2.80 -8.71 -10.38
CA LYS A 36 -2.44 -9.88 -11.22
C LYS A 36 -3.40 -10.07 -12.40
N LEU A 37 -3.87 -8.96 -12.97
CA LEU A 37 -4.84 -8.87 -14.06
C LEU A 37 -4.29 -8.03 -15.21
N ASP A 38 -4.58 -8.45 -16.44
CA ASP A 38 -4.40 -7.60 -17.60
C ASP A 38 -5.24 -6.31 -17.49
N GLN A 39 -4.79 -5.24 -18.16
CA GLN A 39 -5.45 -3.94 -18.13
C GLN A 39 -6.94 -4.00 -18.50
N ASP A 40 -7.29 -4.81 -19.49
CA ASP A 40 -8.67 -4.98 -20.00
C ASP A 40 -9.52 -5.96 -19.17
N LYS A 41 -8.95 -6.62 -18.19
CA LYS A 41 -9.64 -7.60 -17.32
C LYS A 41 -10.06 -7.04 -15.96
N PHE A 42 -9.72 -5.79 -15.68
CA PHE A 42 -10.12 -5.16 -14.42
C PHE A 42 -11.66 -5.00 -14.37
N PRO A 43 -12.32 -5.36 -13.26
CA PRO A 43 -13.78 -5.41 -13.16
C PRO A 43 -14.43 -4.04 -12.92
N ALA A 44 -14.03 -3.00 -13.67
CA ALA A 44 -14.51 -1.63 -13.49
C ALA A 44 -16.04 -1.51 -13.57
N ALA A 45 -16.67 -2.20 -14.52
CA ALA A 45 -18.12 -2.17 -14.67
C ALA A 45 -18.84 -2.76 -13.44
N ALA A 46 -18.31 -3.84 -12.86
CA ALA A 46 -18.89 -4.45 -11.67
C ALA A 46 -18.77 -3.54 -10.44
N LEU A 47 -17.66 -2.81 -10.30
CA LEU A 47 -17.47 -1.82 -9.25
C LEU A 47 -18.38 -0.60 -9.46
N GLN A 48 -18.51 -0.13 -10.69
CA GLN A 48 -19.40 1.00 -11.02
C GLN A 48 -20.87 0.69 -10.73
N MET A 49 -21.32 -0.54 -11.02
CA MET A 49 -22.70 -0.97 -10.71
C MET A 49 -23.03 -0.92 -9.21
N ILE A 50 -22.05 -1.02 -8.33
CA ILE A 50 -22.21 -0.91 -6.87
C ILE A 50 -21.81 0.49 -6.33
N GLY A 51 -21.65 1.47 -7.23
CA GLY A 51 -21.44 2.88 -6.88
C GLY A 51 -20.00 3.29 -6.62
N TRP A 52 -19.01 2.59 -7.23
CA TRP A 52 -17.60 2.90 -7.08
C TRP A 52 -16.96 3.26 -8.42
N HIS A 53 -16.23 4.36 -8.44
CA HIS A 53 -15.31 4.71 -9.51
C HIS A 53 -13.99 3.96 -9.33
N SER A 54 -13.25 3.78 -10.43
CA SER A 54 -11.94 3.13 -10.37
C SER A 54 -11.00 3.61 -11.46
N VAL A 55 -9.72 3.71 -11.12
CA VAL A 55 -8.60 3.85 -12.04
C VAL A 55 -7.56 2.80 -11.69
N TRP A 56 -6.89 2.24 -12.71
CA TRP A 56 -5.98 1.11 -12.50
C TRP A 56 -4.86 1.06 -13.52
N SER A 57 -3.82 0.34 -13.18
CA SER A 57 -2.72 -0.03 -14.07
C SER A 57 -2.48 -1.53 -13.92
N GLY A 58 -2.95 -2.30 -14.90
CA GLY A 58 -2.97 -3.76 -14.87
C GLY A 58 -1.73 -4.38 -15.51
N GLN A 59 -1.34 -5.55 -15.00
CA GLN A 59 -0.30 -6.38 -15.57
C GLN A 59 -0.67 -7.85 -15.38
N LYS A 60 -0.56 -8.63 -16.45
CA LYS A 60 -0.87 -10.05 -16.44
C LYS A 60 0.03 -10.81 -15.48
N THR A 61 -0.54 -11.69 -14.67
CA THR A 61 0.15 -12.63 -13.78
C THR A 61 0.82 -11.98 -12.56
N TYR A 62 1.38 -10.77 -12.71
CA TYR A 62 2.16 -10.08 -11.67
C TYR A 62 1.68 -8.64 -11.48
N ASN A 63 2.04 -8.04 -10.35
CA ASN A 63 1.86 -6.61 -10.09
C ASN A 63 0.41 -6.11 -10.31
N GLY A 64 0.26 -4.88 -10.70
CA GLY A 64 -1.03 -4.22 -10.89
C GLY A 64 -1.52 -3.50 -9.65
N VAL A 65 -1.93 -2.25 -9.84
CA VAL A 65 -2.39 -1.33 -8.80
C VAL A 65 -3.69 -0.65 -9.22
N ALA A 66 -4.56 -0.36 -8.25
CA ALA A 66 -5.81 0.35 -8.51
C ALA A 66 -6.15 1.33 -7.39
N ILE A 67 -6.89 2.37 -7.74
CA ILE A 67 -7.58 3.27 -6.81
C ILE A 67 -9.07 3.12 -7.08
N ILE A 68 -9.82 2.76 -6.05
CA ILE A 68 -11.28 2.63 -6.05
C ILE A 68 -11.82 3.71 -5.10
N SER A 69 -12.80 4.51 -5.51
CA SER A 69 -13.29 5.62 -4.71
C SER A 69 -14.77 5.92 -4.94
N ARG A 70 -15.40 6.59 -3.95
CA ARG A 70 -16.78 7.08 -4.06
C ARG A 70 -16.93 8.21 -5.05
N SER A 71 -15.97 9.12 -5.05
CA SER A 71 -15.90 10.23 -6.00
C SER A 71 -14.98 9.88 -7.16
N GLU A 72 -15.25 10.44 -8.33
CA GLU A 72 -14.45 10.21 -9.53
C GLU A 72 -13.00 10.68 -9.32
N PRO A 73 -11.98 9.80 -9.47
CA PRO A 73 -10.57 10.17 -9.38
C PRO A 73 -10.17 11.12 -10.52
N GLN A 74 -9.41 12.15 -10.18
CA GLN A 74 -8.92 13.16 -11.14
C GLN A 74 -7.39 13.14 -11.20
N ASP A 75 -6.81 13.76 -12.21
CA ASP A 75 -5.35 13.92 -12.39
C ASP A 75 -4.59 12.61 -12.25
N VAL A 76 -5.04 11.60 -13.00
CA VAL A 76 -4.48 10.23 -12.92
C VAL A 76 -3.08 10.21 -13.51
N HIS A 77 -2.13 9.70 -12.74
CA HIS A 77 -0.75 9.45 -13.16
C HIS A 77 -0.38 7.98 -12.93
N VAL A 78 0.38 7.38 -13.86
CA VAL A 78 0.82 5.98 -13.82
C VAL A 78 2.33 5.90 -13.97
N GLY A 79 2.97 5.10 -13.11
CA GLY A 79 4.41 4.85 -13.13
C GLY A 79 5.23 5.92 -12.41
N LEU A 80 6.54 5.84 -12.57
CA LEU A 80 7.50 6.79 -12.01
C LEU A 80 8.16 7.58 -13.15
N PRO A 81 8.13 8.93 -13.12
CA PRO A 81 8.64 9.74 -14.24
C PRO A 81 10.10 9.49 -14.59
N THR A 82 10.93 9.18 -13.59
CA THR A 82 12.37 8.89 -13.78
C THR A 82 12.68 7.45 -14.21
N LEU A 83 11.65 6.59 -14.26
CA LEU A 83 11.71 5.23 -14.80
C LEU A 83 10.63 5.03 -15.89
N PRO A 84 10.64 5.82 -16.99
CA PRO A 84 9.54 5.85 -17.96
C PRO A 84 9.36 4.51 -18.69
N ASP A 85 10.44 3.75 -18.85
CA ASP A 85 10.45 2.45 -19.56
C ASP A 85 10.22 1.25 -18.63
N ASP A 86 9.90 1.48 -17.33
CA ASP A 86 9.63 0.39 -16.41
C ASP A 86 8.35 -0.35 -16.83
N PRO A 87 8.45 -1.64 -17.22
CA PRO A 87 7.28 -2.41 -17.64
C PRO A 87 6.37 -2.81 -16.48
N GLN A 88 6.84 -2.66 -15.23
CA GLN A 88 6.11 -3.13 -14.06
C GLN A 88 5.07 -2.12 -13.58
N ARG A 89 3.84 -2.58 -13.42
CA ARG A 89 2.69 -1.76 -13.02
C ARG A 89 2.57 -1.71 -11.51
N ARG A 90 3.31 -0.78 -10.88
CA ARG A 90 3.52 -0.69 -9.43
C ARG A 90 3.09 0.64 -8.80
N VAL A 91 2.81 1.67 -9.63
CA VAL A 91 2.46 3.00 -9.14
C VAL A 91 1.26 3.54 -9.92
N ILE A 92 0.27 4.04 -9.19
CA ILE A 92 -0.81 4.86 -9.72
C ILE A 92 -1.15 5.95 -8.71
N ALA A 93 -1.30 7.17 -9.18
CA ALA A 93 -1.71 8.29 -8.35
C ALA A 93 -2.95 8.97 -8.94
N ALA A 94 -3.82 9.48 -8.09
CA ALA A 94 -4.97 10.29 -8.47
C ALA A 94 -5.38 11.23 -7.33
N THR A 95 -6.11 12.28 -7.67
CA THR A 95 -6.70 13.19 -6.69
C THR A 95 -8.16 12.82 -6.44
N VAL A 96 -8.51 12.57 -5.19
CA VAL A 96 -9.87 12.24 -4.76
C VAL A 96 -10.29 13.20 -3.65
N ASN A 97 -11.34 13.97 -3.87
CA ASN A 97 -11.87 14.96 -2.92
C ASN A 97 -10.77 15.92 -2.37
N GLY A 98 -9.85 16.36 -3.23
CA GLY A 98 -8.76 17.26 -2.88
C GLY A 98 -7.59 16.60 -2.14
N VAL A 99 -7.58 15.29 -1.99
CA VAL A 99 -6.46 14.52 -1.44
C VAL A 99 -5.72 13.81 -2.58
N ARG A 100 -4.42 14.03 -2.68
CA ARG A 100 -3.53 13.29 -3.58
C ARG A 100 -3.24 11.92 -3.02
N VAL A 101 -3.70 10.88 -3.69
CA VAL A 101 -3.55 9.47 -3.31
C VAL A 101 -2.52 8.83 -4.22
N ILE A 102 -1.39 8.40 -3.66
CA ILE A 102 -0.31 7.71 -4.39
C ILE A 102 -0.27 6.27 -3.91
N ASN A 103 -0.79 5.36 -4.74
CA ASN A 103 -0.81 3.93 -4.46
C ASN A 103 0.44 3.26 -5.02
N VAL A 104 1.16 2.52 -4.16
CA VAL A 104 2.40 1.82 -4.51
C VAL A 104 2.36 0.34 -4.16
N TYR A 105 2.89 -0.47 -5.07
CA TYR A 105 3.30 -1.84 -4.81
C TYR A 105 4.83 -1.91 -4.95
N CYS A 106 5.54 -1.68 -3.86
CA CYS A 106 6.99 -1.60 -3.87
C CYS A 106 7.63 -2.95 -4.22
N VAL A 107 8.78 -2.90 -4.84
CA VAL A 107 9.51 -4.10 -5.26
C VAL A 107 9.84 -4.96 -4.04
N ASN A 108 9.57 -6.27 -4.11
CA ASN A 108 9.93 -7.20 -3.03
C ASN A 108 11.46 -7.30 -2.86
N GLY A 109 12.21 -7.50 -3.94
CA GLY A 109 13.67 -7.59 -3.93
C GLY A 109 14.22 -9.01 -3.77
N GLU A 110 13.42 -9.99 -3.37
CA GLU A 110 13.76 -11.43 -3.24
C GLU A 110 14.84 -11.73 -2.22
N ALA A 111 16.07 -11.24 -2.41
CA ALA A 111 17.23 -11.39 -1.52
C ALA A 111 18.19 -10.21 -1.69
N LEU A 112 18.96 -9.86 -0.66
CA LEU A 112 19.81 -8.66 -0.65
C LEU A 112 20.93 -8.67 -1.71
N ASP A 113 21.34 -9.84 -2.17
CA ASP A 113 22.35 -10.04 -3.21
C ASP A 113 21.75 -10.28 -4.62
N SER A 114 20.43 -10.15 -4.77
CA SER A 114 19.74 -10.43 -6.03
C SER A 114 19.73 -9.21 -6.98
N PRO A 115 19.63 -9.43 -8.32
CA PRO A 115 19.37 -8.33 -9.26
C PRO A 115 18.04 -7.61 -8.98
N LYS A 116 17.07 -8.30 -8.38
CA LYS A 116 15.79 -7.68 -7.99
C LYS A 116 15.96 -6.71 -6.83
N PHE A 117 16.93 -6.89 -5.97
CA PHE A 117 17.26 -5.96 -4.91
C PHE A 117 17.89 -4.67 -5.45
N GLN A 118 18.76 -4.79 -6.47
CA GLN A 118 19.31 -3.62 -7.17
C GLN A 118 18.19 -2.82 -7.87
N TYR A 119 17.22 -3.51 -8.48
CA TYR A 119 16.03 -2.87 -9.02
C TYR A 119 15.19 -2.19 -7.93
N LYS A 120 15.03 -2.82 -6.76
CA LYS A 120 14.34 -2.23 -5.59
C LYS A 120 15.00 -0.92 -5.16
N GLU A 121 16.33 -0.85 -5.11
CA GLU A 121 17.09 0.35 -4.78
C GLU A 121 16.81 1.50 -5.76
N GLN A 122 16.94 1.23 -7.06
CA GLN A 122 16.66 2.22 -8.11
C GLN A 122 15.20 2.69 -8.06
N TRP A 123 14.29 1.76 -7.80
CA TRP A 123 12.86 2.03 -7.72
C TRP A 123 12.52 2.93 -6.52
N PHE A 124 13.11 2.70 -5.33
CA PHE A 124 12.90 3.56 -4.16
C PHE A 124 13.53 4.96 -4.34
N ALA A 125 14.65 5.08 -5.04
CA ALA A 125 15.22 6.38 -5.39
C ALA A 125 14.25 7.17 -6.28
N ALA A 126 13.72 6.54 -7.33
CA ALA A 126 12.73 7.13 -8.23
C ALA A 126 11.41 7.48 -7.52
N LEU A 127 10.93 6.62 -6.63
CA LEU A 127 9.74 6.90 -5.81
C LEU A 127 9.95 8.12 -4.91
N THR A 128 11.11 8.21 -4.27
CA THR A 128 11.42 9.35 -3.37
C THR A 128 11.44 10.66 -4.13
N GLU A 129 11.98 10.69 -5.34
CA GLU A 129 11.96 11.86 -6.22
C GLU A 129 10.53 12.22 -6.62
N PHE A 130 9.76 11.27 -7.10
CA PHE A 130 8.36 11.47 -7.50
C PHE A 130 7.51 12.04 -6.33
N VAL A 131 7.61 11.45 -5.15
CA VAL A 131 6.86 11.91 -3.97
C VAL A 131 7.27 13.32 -3.57
N ARG A 132 8.57 13.66 -3.64
CA ARG A 132 9.05 15.03 -3.38
C ARG A 132 8.37 16.03 -4.31
N ASP A 133 8.30 15.72 -5.60
CA ASP A 133 7.67 16.59 -6.59
C ASP A 133 6.16 16.72 -6.36
N GLU A 134 5.47 15.62 -6.10
CA GLU A 134 4.04 15.61 -5.77
C GLU A 134 3.71 16.45 -4.52
N MET A 135 4.58 16.41 -3.49
CA MET A 135 4.41 17.23 -2.28
C MET A 135 4.55 18.74 -2.54
N THR A 136 5.22 19.17 -3.60
CA THR A 136 5.26 20.59 -3.98
C THR A 136 3.96 21.08 -4.57
N CYS A 137 3.16 20.19 -5.15
CA CYS A 137 1.91 20.49 -5.84
C CYS A 137 0.66 20.20 -4.99
N HIS A 138 0.78 19.31 -4.00
CA HIS A 138 -0.35 18.80 -3.23
C HIS A 138 -0.10 18.88 -1.73
N GLU A 139 -0.82 19.79 -1.07
CA GLU A 139 -0.72 19.97 0.39
C GLU A 139 -1.23 18.74 1.16
N LYS A 140 -2.39 18.18 0.71
CA LYS A 140 -2.98 16.96 1.26
C LYS A 140 -2.59 15.76 0.41
N LEU A 141 -1.60 15.00 0.87
CA LEU A 141 -1.05 13.86 0.16
C LEU A 141 -0.92 12.65 1.07
N VAL A 142 -1.31 11.48 0.56
CA VAL A 142 -1.06 10.18 1.17
C VAL A 142 -0.33 9.28 0.19
N LEU A 143 0.85 8.79 0.59
CA LEU A 143 1.59 7.72 -0.05
C LEU A 143 1.29 6.43 0.70
N LEU A 144 0.63 5.46 0.05
CA LEU A 144 0.18 4.25 0.72
C LEU A 144 0.29 3.03 -0.18
N GLY A 145 0.32 1.85 0.43
CA GLY A 145 0.42 0.60 -0.30
C GLY A 145 1.24 -0.45 0.44
N ASP A 146 1.66 -1.47 -0.31
CA ASP A 146 2.61 -2.47 0.13
C ASP A 146 4.03 -1.99 -0.18
N PHE A 147 4.77 -1.63 0.88
CA PHE A 147 6.15 -1.13 0.78
C PHE A 147 7.18 -2.25 0.74
N ASN A 148 6.79 -3.47 1.09
CA ASN A 148 7.74 -4.57 1.23
C ASN A 148 8.93 -4.22 2.16
N ILE A 149 8.70 -3.38 3.17
CA ILE A 149 9.66 -2.98 4.21
C ILE A 149 8.99 -2.95 5.57
N ALA A 150 9.59 -3.59 6.57
CA ALA A 150 9.30 -3.44 7.98
C ALA A 150 10.27 -2.39 8.59
N PRO A 151 9.81 -1.16 8.89
CA PRO A 151 10.70 -0.04 9.18
C PRO A 151 11.48 -0.14 10.49
N ALA A 152 10.95 -0.90 11.45
CA ALA A 152 11.54 -1.04 12.78
C ALA A 152 11.41 -2.48 13.31
N ASP A 153 12.11 -2.78 14.39
CA ASP A 153 12.04 -4.09 15.03
C ASP A 153 10.63 -4.40 15.56
N ALA A 154 9.90 -3.41 16.03
CA ALA A 154 8.50 -3.55 16.45
C ALA A 154 7.55 -3.96 15.29
N ASP A 155 7.99 -3.83 14.04
CA ASP A 155 7.24 -4.17 12.84
C ASP A 155 7.51 -5.61 12.36
N CYS A 156 8.27 -6.37 13.15
CA CYS A 156 8.67 -7.74 12.87
C CYS A 156 8.42 -8.64 14.09
N TYR A 157 7.82 -9.82 13.88
CA TYR A 157 7.53 -10.77 14.96
C TYR A 157 8.77 -11.40 15.60
N ASP A 158 9.90 -11.39 14.91
CA ASP A 158 11.17 -11.97 15.35
C ASP A 158 12.34 -11.15 14.77
N PRO A 159 12.67 -9.99 15.39
CA PRO A 159 13.68 -9.08 14.86
C PRO A 159 15.07 -9.72 14.70
N GLU A 160 15.44 -10.64 15.61
CA GLU A 160 16.75 -11.32 15.52
C GLU A 160 16.83 -12.24 14.30
N LYS A 161 15.76 -13.00 14.04
CA LYS A 161 15.65 -13.87 12.89
C LYS A 161 15.62 -13.10 11.56
N TRP A 162 14.98 -11.92 11.55
CA TRP A 162 14.82 -11.09 10.36
C TRP A 162 15.92 -10.05 10.18
N HIS A 163 16.85 -9.94 11.13
CA HIS A 163 17.96 -9.00 11.05
C HIS A 163 18.73 -9.17 9.73
N GLU A 164 18.94 -8.07 9.01
CA GLU A 164 19.59 -8.03 7.69
C GLU A 164 19.07 -9.07 6.69
N LYS A 165 17.76 -9.34 6.71
CA LYS A 165 17.07 -10.07 5.66
C LYS A 165 16.15 -9.13 4.87
N ILE A 166 15.66 -9.64 3.73
CA ILE A 166 14.70 -8.91 2.91
C ILE A 166 13.54 -8.38 3.75
N HIS A 167 13.05 -7.20 3.48
CA HIS A 167 12.09 -6.39 4.23
C HIS A 167 12.62 -5.74 5.52
N CYS A 168 13.69 -6.26 6.13
CA CYS A 168 14.16 -5.84 7.44
C CYS A 168 15.64 -5.40 7.44
N SER A 169 16.24 -5.23 6.28
CA SER A 169 17.64 -4.78 6.17
C SER A 169 17.78 -3.29 6.50
N SER A 170 18.97 -2.92 7.00
CA SER A 170 19.29 -1.53 7.34
C SER A 170 19.15 -0.59 6.13
N ILE A 171 19.49 -1.07 4.93
CA ILE A 171 19.38 -0.28 3.70
C ILE A 171 17.92 -0.03 3.29
N GLU A 172 17.04 -1.04 3.42
CA GLU A 172 15.61 -0.89 3.15
C GLU A 172 14.95 0.09 4.14
N ARG A 173 15.30 -0.04 5.42
CA ARG A 173 14.86 0.89 6.48
C ARG A 173 15.34 2.32 6.21
N GLN A 174 16.53 2.49 5.62
CA GLN A 174 17.00 3.81 5.21
C GLN A 174 16.17 4.37 4.05
N TRP A 175 15.79 3.55 3.05
CA TRP A 175 14.90 4.02 1.97
C TRP A 175 13.53 4.47 2.51
N PHE A 176 12.97 3.72 3.45
CA PHE A 176 11.73 4.14 4.11
C PHE A 176 11.91 5.46 4.89
N LYS A 177 13.01 5.58 5.62
CA LYS A 177 13.36 6.80 6.33
C LYS A 177 13.52 8.01 5.38
N ASN A 178 14.09 7.81 4.20
CA ASN A 178 14.23 8.88 3.20
C ASN A 178 12.86 9.47 2.78
N LEU A 179 11.82 8.65 2.71
CA LEU A 179 10.45 9.12 2.47
C LEU A 179 9.91 9.93 3.66
N LEU A 180 10.16 9.49 4.89
CA LEU A 180 9.78 10.26 6.08
C LEU A 180 10.54 11.60 6.15
N ASP A 181 11.81 11.63 5.76
CA ASP A 181 12.65 12.83 5.75
C ASP A 181 12.17 13.91 4.73
N LEU A 182 11.27 13.56 3.81
CA LEU A 182 10.55 14.54 2.98
C LEU A 182 9.52 15.35 3.77
N GLY A 183 9.21 14.97 5.00
CA GLY A 183 8.19 15.58 5.85
C GLY A 183 6.92 14.74 5.97
N LEU A 184 6.92 13.49 5.47
CA LEU A 184 5.82 12.56 5.66
C LEU A 184 5.85 11.95 7.06
N THR A 185 4.68 11.58 7.55
CA THR A 185 4.49 10.90 8.84
C THR A 185 3.88 9.52 8.64
N ASP A 186 4.40 8.50 9.31
CA ASP A 186 3.79 7.17 9.39
C ASP A 186 2.50 7.29 10.23
N SER A 187 1.36 7.20 9.58
CA SER A 187 0.05 7.44 10.19
C SER A 187 -0.26 6.47 11.33
N LEU A 188 0.11 5.19 11.18
CA LEU A 188 -0.12 4.21 12.25
C LEU A 188 0.74 4.53 13.47
N ARG A 189 1.99 4.89 13.29
CA ARG A 189 2.89 5.22 14.41
C ARG A 189 2.58 6.57 15.06
N GLN A 190 1.91 7.47 14.36
CA GLN A 190 1.36 8.69 14.96
C GLN A 190 0.25 8.38 15.99
N ILE A 191 -0.63 7.45 15.69
CA ILE A 191 -1.75 7.05 16.58
C ILE A 191 -1.27 6.01 17.61
N HIS A 192 -0.46 5.05 17.16
CA HIS A 192 0.05 3.94 17.96
C HIS A 192 1.58 3.94 17.95
N PRO A 193 2.23 4.77 18.80
CA PRO A 193 3.69 4.86 18.82
C PRO A 193 4.37 3.54 19.18
N GLU A 194 3.70 2.70 19.94
CA GLU A 194 4.19 1.41 20.43
C GLU A 194 3.25 0.28 20.03
N GLY A 195 3.72 -0.95 20.11
CA GLY A 195 2.95 -2.16 19.84
C GLY A 195 3.22 -2.80 18.48
N ALA A 196 2.81 -4.05 18.34
CA ALA A 196 2.95 -4.85 17.13
C ALA A 196 1.64 -4.82 16.32
N PHE A 197 1.71 -4.32 15.09
CA PHE A 197 0.58 -4.18 14.16
C PHE A 197 0.97 -4.79 12.83
N TYR A 198 0.95 -6.12 12.73
CA TYR A 198 1.36 -6.80 11.50
C TYR A 198 0.26 -6.72 10.45
N THR A 199 0.67 -6.53 9.19
CA THR A 199 -0.22 -6.42 8.03
C THR A 199 -0.08 -7.61 7.09
N TRP A 200 1.04 -8.33 7.13
CA TRP A 200 1.34 -9.50 6.31
C TRP A 200 1.66 -10.73 7.15
N PHE A 201 1.10 -11.88 6.73
CA PHE A 201 1.28 -13.17 7.39
C PHE A 201 1.44 -14.26 6.33
N ASP A 202 2.61 -14.89 6.24
CA ASP A 202 2.83 -16.00 5.30
C ASP A 202 1.75 -17.09 5.48
N TYR A 203 1.26 -17.63 4.37
CA TYR A 203 0.31 -18.75 4.41
C TYR A 203 0.88 -20.01 5.02
N ARG A 204 2.20 -20.20 4.91
CA ARG A 204 2.92 -21.37 5.45
C ARG A 204 3.03 -21.28 6.96
N GLY A 205 3.03 -22.45 7.62
CA GLY A 205 3.30 -22.53 9.05
C GLY A 205 2.23 -21.91 9.96
N ALA A 206 1.01 -21.72 9.46
CA ALA A 206 -0.10 -21.09 10.20
C ALA A 206 0.31 -19.75 10.87
N MET A 207 1.07 -18.91 10.14
CA MET A 207 1.66 -17.69 10.69
C MET A 207 0.59 -16.72 11.21
N PHE A 208 -0.55 -16.59 10.52
CA PHE A 208 -1.66 -15.74 11.00
C PHE A 208 -2.22 -16.21 12.33
N GLN A 209 -2.55 -17.50 12.46
CA GLN A 209 -3.09 -18.08 13.70
C GLN A 209 -2.11 -17.95 14.87
N ARG A 210 -0.81 -17.99 14.57
CA ARG A 210 0.27 -17.82 15.53
C ARG A 210 0.62 -16.35 15.80
N LYS A 211 -0.02 -15.40 15.10
CA LYS A 211 0.25 -13.95 15.17
C LYS A 211 1.71 -13.58 14.86
N LEU A 212 2.30 -14.28 13.90
CA LEU A 212 3.67 -14.08 13.46
C LEU A 212 3.66 -13.39 12.09
N GLY A 213 3.87 -12.09 12.06
CA GLY A 213 3.76 -11.29 10.85
C GLY A 213 4.79 -10.17 10.73
N LEU A 214 4.69 -9.44 9.65
CA LEU A 214 5.43 -8.20 9.41
C LEU A 214 4.44 -7.07 9.16
N ARG A 215 4.77 -5.85 9.53
CA ARG A 215 4.08 -4.64 9.08
C ARG A 215 4.84 -4.09 7.87
N ILE A 216 4.31 -4.34 6.67
CA ILE A 216 4.90 -3.94 5.40
C ILE A 216 3.97 -3.12 4.52
N ASP A 217 2.71 -2.98 4.93
CA ASP A 217 1.72 -2.09 4.31
C ASP A 217 1.60 -0.81 5.14
N HIS A 218 1.77 0.35 4.52
CA HIS A 218 1.87 1.63 5.22
C HIS A 218 1.03 2.71 4.57
N GLN A 219 0.72 3.76 5.36
CA GLN A 219 0.18 5.03 4.91
C GLN A 219 1.05 6.16 5.46
N LEU A 220 1.84 6.78 4.58
CA LEU A 220 2.68 7.93 4.87
C LEU A 220 1.93 9.19 4.44
N ILE A 221 1.72 10.12 5.36
CA ILE A 221 0.83 11.26 5.18
C ILE A 221 1.56 12.59 5.30
N SER A 222 1.12 13.56 4.50
CA SER A 222 1.63 14.94 4.57
C SER A 222 1.26 15.63 5.89
N PRO A 223 1.93 16.73 6.28
CA PRO A 223 1.60 17.46 7.50
C PRO A 223 0.14 17.90 7.58
N ALA A 224 -0.47 18.30 6.45
CA ALA A 224 -1.86 18.70 6.40
C ALA A 224 -2.83 17.54 6.73
N LEU A 225 -2.53 16.31 6.30
CA LEU A 225 -3.30 15.13 6.68
C LEU A 225 -2.99 14.67 8.10
N SER A 226 -1.74 14.77 8.55
CA SER A 226 -1.33 14.45 9.92
C SER A 226 -2.11 15.28 10.95
N ALA A 227 -2.34 16.57 10.67
CA ALA A 227 -3.09 17.46 11.55
C ALA A 227 -4.57 17.07 11.75
N VAL A 228 -5.15 16.30 10.83
CA VAL A 228 -6.57 15.90 10.83
C VAL A 228 -6.75 14.38 10.93
N LEU A 229 -5.68 13.64 11.22
CA LEU A 229 -5.74 12.20 11.42
C LEU A 229 -6.48 11.87 12.71
N LYS A 230 -7.48 10.98 12.64
CA LYS A 230 -8.29 10.55 13.79
C LYS A 230 -7.92 9.18 14.31
N ASP A 231 -7.79 8.22 13.40
CA ASP A 231 -7.55 6.82 13.76
C ASP A 231 -6.83 6.07 12.64
N VAL A 232 -6.09 5.03 13.01
CA VAL A 232 -5.48 4.07 12.07
C VAL A 232 -5.54 2.68 12.69
N TYR A 233 -6.04 1.71 11.92
CA TYR A 233 -6.08 0.31 12.36
C TYR A 233 -5.80 -0.68 11.23
N VAL A 234 -5.44 -1.91 11.61
CA VAL A 234 -5.29 -3.05 10.70
C VAL A 234 -6.52 -3.94 10.84
N ASP A 235 -7.23 -4.18 9.74
CA ASP A 235 -8.41 -5.03 9.72
C ASP A 235 -8.03 -6.51 9.60
N LEU A 236 -7.82 -7.16 10.73
CA LEU A 236 -7.46 -8.58 10.80
C LEU A 236 -8.63 -9.51 10.48
N ASP A 237 -9.88 -9.05 10.54
CA ASP A 237 -11.05 -9.84 10.19
C ASP A 237 -11.07 -10.18 8.69
N ALA A 238 -10.61 -9.25 7.84
CA ALA A 238 -10.42 -9.53 6.42
C ALA A 238 -9.38 -10.65 6.18
N ARG A 239 -8.32 -10.71 7.02
CA ARG A 239 -7.29 -11.77 6.94
C ARG A 239 -7.78 -13.11 7.51
N ALA A 240 -8.81 -13.13 8.33
CA ALA A 240 -9.39 -14.31 8.95
C ALA A 240 -10.43 -15.03 8.07
N GLN A 241 -10.82 -14.46 6.93
CA GLN A 241 -11.83 -15.02 6.02
C GLN A 241 -11.35 -16.30 5.32
N GLU A 242 -12.26 -16.99 4.61
CA GLU A 242 -11.91 -18.13 3.78
C GLU A 242 -11.10 -17.68 2.55
N ARG A 243 -9.99 -18.35 2.24
CA ARG A 243 -9.07 -18.05 1.13
C ARG A 243 -8.65 -16.55 1.08
N PRO A 244 -8.22 -15.99 2.21
CA PRO A 244 -7.92 -14.56 2.31
C PRO A 244 -6.66 -14.19 1.53
N SER A 245 -6.42 -12.88 1.32
CA SER A 245 -5.07 -12.41 1.02
C SER A 245 -4.13 -12.73 2.18
N ASP A 246 -2.82 -12.83 1.93
CA ASP A 246 -1.81 -12.89 3.00
C ASP A 246 -1.60 -11.54 3.69
N HIS A 247 -2.15 -10.46 3.12
CA HIS A 247 -2.18 -9.12 3.72
C HIS A 247 -3.56 -8.80 4.31
N ALA A 248 -3.57 -7.99 5.37
CA ALA A 248 -4.74 -7.36 5.96
C ALA A 248 -4.85 -5.90 5.51
N PRO A 249 -6.07 -5.36 5.31
CA PRO A 249 -6.25 -3.93 5.03
C PRO A 249 -5.72 -3.04 6.15
N VAL A 250 -5.13 -1.89 5.78
CA VAL A 250 -4.79 -0.82 6.71
C VAL A 250 -5.69 0.37 6.43
N VAL A 251 -6.42 0.80 7.43
CA VAL A 251 -7.44 1.85 7.36
C VAL A 251 -6.98 3.07 8.13
N ALA A 252 -7.05 4.25 7.51
CA ALA A 252 -6.85 5.52 8.19
C ALA A 252 -8.11 6.40 8.06
N GLU A 253 -8.49 7.06 9.14
CA GLU A 253 -9.63 7.95 9.21
C GLU A 253 -9.18 9.39 9.48
N PHE A 254 -9.71 10.32 8.68
CA PHE A 254 -9.37 11.74 8.71
C PHE A 254 -10.61 12.61 8.91
N ASP A 255 -10.47 13.72 9.63
CA ASP A 255 -11.51 14.74 9.78
C ASP A 255 -11.46 15.74 8.59
N LEU A 256 -11.98 15.26 7.43
CA LEU A 256 -12.03 15.99 6.17
C LEU A 256 -13.47 16.03 5.66
#